data_442a223632309bf23d9c8789b8871998
#
_entry.id   442a223632309bf23d9c8789b8871998
#
_cell.length_a   1.000
_cell.length_b   1.000
_cell.length_c   1.000
_cell.angle_alpha   90.00
_cell.angle_beta   90.00
_cell.angle_gamma   90.00
#
_symmetry.space_group_name_H-M   'P 1'
#
loop_
_entity.id
_entity.type
_entity.pdbx_description
1 polymer ?
#
loop_
_entity_poly.entity_id
_entity_poly.type
_entity_poly.pdbx_seq_one_letter_code
_entity_poly.pdbx_strand_id
1 'polypeptide(L)'
;MHNPQLNKNGELQHLLTIEGLPRAIITHILDTASSFVSISDREVKKVPLMRGKSVFNLFFENSTRTRTTFEIASKRLSADVINLNISASSTSKGESLLDTIDNLAAMHADMFVVRHAQSGAPYLIAKHLVDTRQSHVHVVNAGDGRHAHPTQGLLDMYTIRHYKKDFSNLTVAIVGDILHSRVARSDIHALTTLGVPEVRAIGPRTLLPGGLEQMGVRVFTDMNEGLRGADVIIMLRLQNERMSGALLPSAQEFFKSYGLTPERLALAKPDAIVMHPGPMNRGVEIDSAVADGAQAVILPQVTFGIAVRMAVMSILAGK
;
A
#
# COMPACT_ATOMS: atom_id res chain seq x y z
N MET A 1 18.15 -17.40 -0.56
CA MET A 1 17.56 -17.02 -1.88
C MET A 1 17.84 -15.53 -2.12
N HIS A 2 18.24 -15.17 -3.33
CA HIS A 2 18.46 -13.75 -3.67
C HIS A 2 17.11 -13.02 -3.68
N ASN A 3 16.99 -11.91 -2.95
CA ASN A 3 15.81 -11.06 -2.97
C ASN A 3 15.83 -10.23 -4.26
N PRO A 4 14.91 -10.43 -5.22
CA PRO A 4 14.95 -9.74 -6.51
C PRO A 4 14.70 -8.22 -6.41
N GLN A 5 14.30 -7.75 -5.25
CA GLN A 5 14.10 -6.32 -5.00
C GLN A 5 15.41 -5.59 -4.69
N LEU A 6 16.47 -6.34 -4.37
CA LEU A 6 17.75 -5.77 -3.96
C LEU A 6 18.83 -6.07 -5.01
N ASN A 7 19.70 -5.11 -5.25
CA ASN A 7 20.89 -5.31 -6.05
C ASN A 7 21.97 -6.09 -5.27
N LYS A 8 23.12 -6.34 -5.89
CA LYS A 8 24.25 -7.07 -5.28
C LYS A 8 24.82 -6.37 -4.03
N ASN A 9 24.60 -5.08 -3.90
CA ASN A 9 25.05 -4.27 -2.76
C ASN A 9 24.02 -4.24 -1.62
N GLY A 10 22.88 -4.93 -1.76
CA GLY A 10 21.79 -4.93 -0.78
C GLY A 10 20.90 -3.68 -0.83
N GLU A 11 21.01 -2.88 -1.88
CA GLU A 11 20.21 -1.68 -2.06
C GLU A 11 18.95 -1.97 -2.87
N LEU A 12 17.91 -1.15 -2.67
CA LEU A 12 16.61 -1.32 -3.33
C LEU A 12 16.72 -1.07 -4.85
N GLN A 13 16.46 -2.05 -5.68
CA GLN A 13 16.43 -1.97 -7.14
C GLN A 13 14.99 -1.95 -7.70
N HIS A 14 14.08 -2.65 -7.05
CA HIS A 14 12.65 -2.67 -7.34
C HIS A 14 11.88 -2.62 -6.02
N LEU A 15 10.65 -2.12 -6.04
CA LEU A 15 9.74 -2.23 -4.89
C LEU A 15 8.55 -3.12 -5.27
N LEU A 16 8.64 -4.42 -5.00
CA LEU A 16 7.65 -5.42 -5.40
C LEU A 16 6.72 -5.81 -4.25
N THR A 17 7.27 -5.94 -3.04
CA THR A 17 6.55 -6.27 -1.81
C THR A 17 7.30 -5.73 -0.60
N ILE A 18 6.65 -5.64 0.56
CA ILE A 18 7.33 -5.35 1.84
C ILE A 18 7.92 -6.63 2.45
N GLU A 19 7.32 -7.77 2.14
CA GLU A 19 7.82 -9.07 2.59
C GLU A 19 9.30 -9.25 2.22
N GLY A 20 10.12 -9.55 3.22
CA GLY A 20 11.56 -9.77 3.04
C GLY A 20 12.39 -8.49 2.82
N LEU A 21 11.81 -7.29 2.92
CA LEU A 21 12.59 -6.06 2.95
C LEU A 21 13.24 -5.87 4.32
N PRO A 22 14.55 -5.54 4.38
CA PRO A 22 15.22 -5.17 5.61
C PRO A 22 14.56 -3.95 6.28
N ARG A 23 14.48 -3.95 7.62
CA ARG A 23 13.99 -2.81 8.41
C ARG A 23 14.70 -1.49 8.04
N ALA A 24 15.99 -1.55 7.78
CA ALA A 24 16.78 -0.37 7.41
C ALA A 24 16.28 0.29 6.12
N ILE A 25 15.88 -0.49 5.11
CA ILE A 25 15.32 0.03 3.86
C ILE A 25 13.95 0.67 4.10
N ILE A 26 13.08 0.03 4.87
CA ILE A 26 11.78 0.61 5.23
C ILE A 26 12.00 1.94 5.95
N THR A 27 12.86 1.96 6.97
CA THR A 27 13.17 3.18 7.73
C THR A 27 13.73 4.28 6.83
N HIS A 28 14.67 3.96 5.94
CA HIS A 28 15.24 4.91 4.98
C HIS A 28 14.16 5.52 4.05
N ILE A 29 13.21 4.73 3.57
CA ILE A 29 12.09 5.23 2.77
C ILE A 29 11.22 6.20 3.60
N LEU A 30 10.91 5.83 4.85
CA LEU A 30 10.09 6.67 5.72
C LEU A 30 10.81 8.00 6.08
N ASP A 31 12.13 7.97 6.29
CA ASP A 31 12.95 9.16 6.58
C ASP A 31 13.01 10.09 5.35
N THR A 32 13.23 9.49 4.17
CA THR A 32 13.22 10.23 2.91
C THR A 32 11.85 10.88 2.66
N ALA A 33 10.75 10.17 2.96
CA ALA A 33 9.40 10.69 2.82
C ALA A 33 9.16 11.92 3.72
N SER A 34 9.74 11.96 4.93
CA SER A 34 9.65 13.12 5.82
C SER A 34 10.16 14.40 5.17
N SER A 35 11.25 14.33 4.39
CA SER A 35 11.78 15.46 3.64
C SER A 35 10.81 15.97 2.57
N PHE A 36 10.03 15.08 1.95
CA PHE A 36 9.06 15.43 0.92
C PHE A 36 7.74 15.99 1.45
N VAL A 37 7.36 15.66 2.68
CA VAL A 37 6.17 16.27 3.31
C VAL A 37 6.36 17.77 3.42
N SER A 38 7.52 18.24 3.89
CA SER A 38 7.82 19.67 3.99
C SER A 38 7.83 20.41 2.62
N ILE A 39 8.14 19.70 1.54
CA ILE A 39 8.10 20.27 0.18
C ILE A 39 6.65 20.47 -0.30
N SER A 40 5.72 19.67 0.18
CA SER A 40 4.31 19.77 -0.19
C SER A 40 3.65 21.05 0.28
N ASP A 41 4.21 21.72 1.29
CA ASP A 41 3.72 22.99 1.85
C ASP A 41 4.35 24.21 1.18
N ARG A 42 5.34 24.04 0.28
CA ARG A 42 5.99 25.13 -0.44
C ARG A 42 5.14 25.62 -1.60
N GLU A 43 5.36 26.87 -2.01
CA GLU A 43 4.75 27.44 -3.21
C GLU A 43 5.16 26.63 -4.47
N VAL A 44 6.46 26.36 -4.64
CA VAL A 44 6.98 25.48 -5.69
C VAL A 44 7.18 24.08 -5.14
N LYS A 45 6.27 23.17 -5.53
CA LYS A 45 6.23 21.77 -5.05
C LYS A 45 7.04 20.81 -5.93
N LYS A 46 8.06 21.31 -6.65
CA LYS A 46 8.90 20.51 -7.55
C LYS A 46 10.34 20.46 -7.10
N VAL A 47 10.95 19.28 -7.29
CA VAL A 47 12.38 19.03 -7.08
C VAL A 47 12.96 18.28 -8.30
N PRO A 48 14.20 18.57 -8.74
CA PRO A 48 14.74 18.04 -10.01
C PRO A 48 15.36 16.64 -9.90
N LEU A 49 14.94 15.82 -8.92
CA LEU A 49 15.56 14.51 -8.62
C LEU A 49 15.38 13.45 -9.72
N MET A 50 14.36 13.58 -10.55
CA MET A 50 14.10 12.67 -11.68
C MET A 50 14.00 13.42 -13.01
N ARG A 51 14.66 14.56 -13.14
CA ARG A 51 14.67 15.33 -14.39
C ARG A 51 15.30 14.51 -15.53
N GLY A 52 14.58 14.40 -16.65
CA GLY A 52 14.99 13.60 -17.80
C GLY A 52 14.78 12.09 -17.64
N LYS A 53 14.10 11.64 -16.58
CA LYS A 53 13.69 10.26 -16.38
C LYS A 53 12.25 10.04 -16.83
N SER A 54 12.00 8.93 -17.52
CA SER A 54 10.69 8.54 -18.05
C SER A 54 10.02 7.52 -17.14
N VAL A 55 8.84 7.87 -16.62
CA VAL A 55 8.04 7.00 -15.74
C VAL A 55 6.75 6.59 -16.43
N PHE A 56 6.55 5.29 -16.62
CA PHE A 56 5.35 4.73 -17.22
C PHE A 56 4.42 4.16 -16.15
N ASN A 57 3.24 4.74 -15.99
CA ASN A 57 2.18 4.22 -15.13
C ASN A 57 1.34 3.19 -15.89
N LEU A 58 1.56 1.91 -15.62
CA LEU A 58 0.94 0.77 -16.28
C LEU A 58 -0.19 0.21 -15.39
N PHE A 59 -1.40 0.66 -15.64
CA PHE A 59 -2.56 0.28 -14.84
C PHE A 59 -3.47 -0.67 -15.63
N PHE A 60 -3.34 -1.96 -15.34
CA PHE A 60 -4.20 -3.04 -15.87
C PHE A 60 -5.49 -3.23 -15.05
N GLU A 61 -5.57 -2.62 -13.87
CA GLU A 61 -6.73 -2.58 -12.99
C GLU A 61 -7.07 -1.13 -12.65
N ASN A 62 -8.34 -0.78 -12.66
CA ASN A 62 -8.79 0.59 -12.39
C ASN A 62 -8.38 1.06 -10.97
N SER A 63 -7.77 2.23 -10.90
CA SER A 63 -7.47 2.91 -9.63
C SER A 63 -7.21 4.39 -9.84
N THR A 64 -8.21 5.21 -9.58
CA THR A 64 -8.08 6.67 -9.72
C THR A 64 -7.06 7.24 -8.76
N ARG A 65 -7.19 6.96 -7.45
CA ARG A 65 -6.29 7.52 -6.43
C ARG A 65 -4.83 7.12 -6.61
N THR A 66 -4.57 5.82 -6.74
CA THR A 66 -3.18 5.33 -6.86
C THR A 66 -2.51 5.89 -8.10
N ARG A 67 -3.19 5.88 -9.26
CA ARG A 67 -2.66 6.45 -10.50
C ARG A 67 -2.37 7.94 -10.35
N THR A 68 -3.35 8.72 -9.88
CA THR A 68 -3.19 10.17 -9.69
C THR A 68 -2.08 10.51 -8.73
N THR A 69 -1.93 9.78 -7.62
CA THR A 69 -0.86 10.06 -6.64
C THR A 69 0.53 9.69 -7.17
N PHE A 70 0.69 8.65 -7.98
CA PHE A 70 1.95 8.38 -8.68
C PHE A 70 2.24 9.41 -9.76
N GLU A 71 1.24 9.86 -10.50
CA GLU A 71 1.40 10.93 -11.47
C GLU A 71 1.86 12.25 -10.80
N ILE A 72 1.22 12.63 -9.69
CA ILE A 72 1.63 13.81 -8.91
C ILE A 72 3.06 13.64 -8.40
N ALA A 73 3.41 12.49 -7.83
CA ALA A 73 4.74 12.21 -7.31
C ALA A 73 5.81 12.33 -8.42
N SER A 74 5.59 11.71 -9.58
CA SER A 74 6.49 11.80 -10.74
C SER A 74 6.70 13.25 -11.20
N LYS A 75 5.60 14.00 -11.36
CA LYS A 75 5.65 15.42 -11.78
C LYS A 75 6.35 16.31 -10.75
N ARG A 76 6.19 16.04 -9.44
CA ARG A 76 6.89 16.75 -8.37
C ARG A 76 8.39 16.43 -8.35
N LEU A 77 8.78 15.25 -8.75
CA LEU A 77 10.19 14.85 -8.93
C LEU A 77 10.79 15.34 -10.26
N SER A 78 10.01 16.04 -11.10
CA SER A 78 10.38 16.54 -12.44
C SER A 78 10.64 15.44 -13.47
N ALA A 79 10.02 14.25 -13.29
CA ALA A 79 10.04 13.20 -14.28
C ALA A 79 9.03 13.45 -15.41
N ASP A 80 9.31 12.89 -16.59
CA ASP A 80 8.36 12.76 -17.68
C ASP A 80 7.45 11.55 -17.38
N VAL A 81 6.14 11.79 -17.24
CA VAL A 81 5.20 10.75 -16.83
C VAL A 81 4.23 10.41 -17.96
N ILE A 82 4.14 9.12 -18.27
CA ILE A 82 3.25 8.56 -19.28
C ILE A 82 2.23 7.64 -18.58
N ASN A 83 0.95 7.98 -18.69
CA ASN A 83 -0.12 7.15 -18.15
C ASN A 83 -0.71 6.27 -19.24
N LEU A 84 -0.58 4.96 -19.11
CA LEU A 84 -1.16 4.00 -20.05
C LEU A 84 -2.31 3.23 -19.41
N ASN A 85 -3.45 3.22 -20.07
CA ASN A 85 -4.58 2.36 -19.76
C ASN A 85 -4.52 1.13 -20.67
N ILE A 86 -3.78 0.11 -20.26
CA ILE A 86 -3.45 -1.04 -21.11
C ILE A 86 -4.64 -1.99 -21.27
N SER A 87 -5.57 -2.02 -20.30
CA SER A 87 -6.79 -2.83 -20.41
C SER A 87 -7.66 -2.49 -21.62
N ALA A 88 -7.47 -1.31 -22.22
CA ALA A 88 -8.23 -0.84 -23.38
C ALA A 88 -7.49 -0.92 -24.72
N SER A 89 -6.16 -1.16 -24.75
CA SER A 89 -5.39 -0.97 -26.00
C SER A 89 -4.61 -2.17 -26.52
N SER A 90 -3.79 -2.86 -25.72
CA SER A 90 -2.86 -3.88 -26.23
C SER A 90 -3.38 -5.31 -26.08
N THR A 91 -4.03 -5.63 -24.96
CA THR A 91 -4.61 -6.97 -24.75
C THR A 91 -5.74 -7.31 -25.71
N SER A 92 -6.41 -6.29 -26.28
CA SER A 92 -7.44 -6.49 -27.33
C SER A 92 -6.85 -6.96 -28.68
N LYS A 93 -5.52 -6.83 -28.87
CA LYS A 93 -4.80 -7.22 -30.11
C LYS A 93 -3.98 -8.50 -29.98
N GLY A 94 -4.06 -9.20 -28.81
CA GLY A 94 -3.35 -10.45 -28.57
C GLY A 94 -1.87 -10.31 -28.18
N GLU A 95 -1.41 -9.09 -27.87
CA GLU A 95 -0.05 -8.85 -27.38
C GLU A 95 0.11 -9.38 -25.94
N SER A 96 1.21 -10.07 -25.65
CA SER A 96 1.48 -10.56 -24.29
C SER A 96 1.93 -9.43 -23.37
N LEU A 97 1.82 -9.65 -22.05
CA LEU A 97 2.32 -8.71 -21.03
C LEU A 97 3.81 -8.40 -21.27
N LEU A 98 4.62 -9.41 -21.53
CA LEU A 98 6.07 -9.24 -21.66
C LEU A 98 6.45 -8.54 -22.97
N ASP A 99 5.74 -8.80 -24.08
CA ASP A 99 5.95 -8.05 -25.33
C ASP A 99 5.63 -6.57 -25.15
N THR A 100 4.54 -6.25 -24.42
CA THR A 100 4.21 -4.87 -24.07
C THR A 100 5.33 -4.22 -23.27
N ILE A 101 5.89 -4.92 -22.28
CA ILE A 101 7.01 -4.42 -21.46
C ILE A 101 8.25 -4.16 -22.31
N ASP A 102 8.60 -5.08 -23.21
CA ASP A 102 9.77 -4.92 -24.09
C ASP A 102 9.63 -3.71 -25.01
N ASN A 103 8.44 -3.52 -25.61
CA ASN A 103 8.14 -2.35 -26.44
C ASN A 103 8.28 -1.03 -25.66
N LEU A 104 7.76 -0.98 -24.43
CA LEU A 104 7.85 0.22 -23.58
C LEU A 104 9.27 0.47 -23.08
N ALA A 105 10.02 -0.58 -22.76
CA ALA A 105 11.42 -0.47 -22.35
C ALA A 105 12.30 0.05 -23.50
N ALA A 106 12.01 -0.38 -24.75
CA ALA A 106 12.66 0.12 -25.96
C ALA A 106 12.39 1.62 -26.21
N MET A 107 11.34 2.20 -25.61
CA MET A 107 11.07 3.65 -25.60
C MET A 107 11.85 4.40 -24.50
N HIS A 108 12.93 3.82 -24.00
CA HIS A 108 13.80 4.40 -22.96
C HIS A 108 13.07 4.66 -21.63
N ALA A 109 12.27 3.69 -21.16
CA ALA A 109 11.69 3.76 -19.83
C ALA A 109 12.76 3.64 -18.74
N ASP A 110 12.68 4.47 -17.70
CA ASP A 110 13.51 4.35 -16.49
C ASP A 110 12.75 3.65 -15.36
N MET A 111 11.42 3.77 -15.34
CA MET A 111 10.60 3.19 -14.27
C MET A 111 9.23 2.78 -14.77
N PHE A 112 8.80 1.58 -14.37
CA PHE A 112 7.43 1.09 -14.50
C PHE A 112 6.72 1.10 -13.15
N VAL A 113 5.60 1.79 -13.06
CA VAL A 113 4.66 1.71 -11.94
C VAL A 113 3.53 0.80 -12.36
N VAL A 114 3.48 -0.40 -11.79
CA VAL A 114 2.61 -1.47 -12.29
C VAL A 114 1.49 -1.77 -11.30
N ARG A 115 0.24 -1.72 -11.77
CA ARG A 115 -0.93 -2.22 -11.05
C ARG A 115 -1.62 -3.29 -11.87
N HIS A 116 -1.82 -4.49 -11.30
CA HIS A 116 -2.34 -5.63 -12.03
C HIS A 116 -3.37 -6.42 -11.20
N ALA A 117 -4.36 -7.04 -11.86
CA ALA A 117 -5.36 -7.87 -11.20
C ALA A 117 -4.79 -9.21 -10.72
N GLN A 118 -3.74 -9.72 -11.37
CA GLN A 118 -3.09 -10.98 -10.99
C GLN A 118 -1.92 -10.73 -10.05
N SER A 119 -1.83 -11.55 -9.00
CA SER A 119 -0.71 -11.56 -8.06
C SER A 119 0.58 -12.00 -8.76
N GLY A 120 1.69 -11.33 -8.45
CA GLY A 120 3.02 -11.67 -9.00
C GLY A 120 3.38 -11.00 -10.33
N ALA A 121 2.44 -10.29 -11.00
CA ALA A 121 2.74 -9.64 -12.28
C ALA A 121 3.91 -8.64 -12.20
N PRO A 122 4.04 -7.75 -11.20
CA PRO A 122 5.20 -6.88 -11.06
C PRO A 122 6.52 -7.63 -10.86
N TYR A 123 6.47 -8.78 -10.17
CA TYR A 123 7.65 -9.65 -10.01
C TYR A 123 8.08 -10.27 -11.33
N LEU A 124 7.11 -10.77 -12.12
CA LEU A 124 7.37 -11.33 -13.45
C LEU A 124 8.02 -10.29 -14.36
N ILE A 125 7.52 -9.05 -14.35
CA ILE A 125 8.08 -7.94 -15.13
C ILE A 125 9.51 -7.64 -14.67
N ALA A 126 9.76 -7.49 -13.36
CA ALA A 126 11.09 -7.20 -12.84
C ALA A 126 12.10 -8.30 -13.20
N LYS A 127 11.70 -9.58 -13.09
CA LYS A 127 12.53 -10.71 -13.50
C LYS A 127 12.84 -10.67 -15.00
N HIS A 128 11.85 -10.44 -15.85
CA HIS A 128 12.00 -10.35 -17.29
C HIS A 128 12.99 -9.26 -17.70
N LEU A 129 12.89 -8.07 -17.08
CA LEU A 129 13.83 -6.96 -17.36
C LEU A 129 15.28 -7.31 -17.00
N VAL A 130 15.50 -8.08 -15.94
CA VAL A 130 16.85 -8.59 -15.60
C VAL A 130 17.32 -9.61 -16.63
N ASP A 131 16.47 -10.57 -16.98
CA ASP A 131 16.79 -11.65 -17.93
C ASP A 131 17.09 -11.09 -19.36
N THR A 132 16.45 -9.99 -19.76
CA THR A 132 16.65 -9.30 -21.05
C THR A 132 17.69 -8.19 -21.00
N ARG A 133 18.50 -8.09 -19.94
CA ARG A 133 19.56 -7.10 -19.72
C ARG A 133 19.06 -5.64 -19.68
N GLN A 134 17.82 -5.43 -19.28
CA GLN A 134 17.21 -4.11 -19.08
C GLN A 134 17.14 -3.77 -17.58
N SER A 135 18.13 -4.20 -16.80
CA SER A 135 18.20 -4.04 -15.35
C SER A 135 18.29 -2.60 -14.87
N HIS A 136 18.45 -1.63 -15.78
CA HIS A 136 18.38 -0.20 -15.48
C HIS A 136 16.94 0.30 -15.27
N VAL A 137 15.94 -0.47 -15.71
CA VAL A 137 14.52 -0.12 -15.53
C VAL A 137 14.03 -0.59 -14.17
N HIS A 138 13.51 0.30 -13.37
CA HIS A 138 12.98 0.00 -12.04
C HIS A 138 11.49 -0.36 -12.10
N VAL A 139 11.05 -1.26 -11.22
CA VAL A 139 9.64 -1.64 -11.10
C VAL A 139 9.10 -1.29 -9.72
N VAL A 140 7.99 -0.56 -9.70
CA VAL A 140 7.23 -0.25 -8.48
C VAL A 140 5.87 -0.88 -8.54
N ASN A 141 5.57 -1.78 -7.60
CA ASN A 141 4.26 -2.41 -7.46
C ASN A 141 3.25 -1.42 -6.87
N ALA A 142 2.25 -1.01 -7.67
CA ALA A 142 1.12 -0.16 -7.27
C ALA A 142 -0.13 -0.97 -6.87
N GLY A 143 0.05 -2.26 -6.62
CA GLY A 143 -0.97 -3.21 -6.17
C GLY A 143 -1.19 -4.35 -7.16
N ASP A 144 -0.97 -5.59 -6.73
CA ASP A 144 -1.15 -6.79 -7.53
C ASP A 144 -2.07 -7.81 -6.83
N GLY A 145 -3.15 -8.19 -7.50
CA GLY A 145 -4.11 -9.18 -7.03
C GLY A 145 -4.53 -8.99 -5.57
N ARG A 146 -4.37 -10.07 -4.78
CA ARG A 146 -4.52 -10.08 -3.32
C ARG A 146 -3.16 -10.14 -2.60
N HIS A 147 -2.05 -10.00 -3.33
CA HIS A 147 -0.70 -10.25 -2.85
C HIS A 147 -0.10 -9.05 -2.13
N ALA A 148 0.17 -7.94 -2.81
CA ALA A 148 0.89 -6.80 -2.21
C ALA A 148 0.44 -5.43 -2.74
N HIS A 149 0.57 -4.43 -1.88
CA HIS A 149 0.50 -3.01 -2.23
C HIS A 149 1.55 -2.26 -1.39
N PRO A 150 2.85 -2.43 -1.70
CA PRO A 150 3.93 -1.98 -0.82
C PRO A 150 3.91 -0.48 -0.54
N THR A 151 3.60 0.36 -1.53
CA THR A 151 3.53 1.80 -1.29
C THR A 151 2.34 2.22 -0.42
N GLN A 152 1.28 1.40 -0.34
CA GLN A 152 0.20 1.62 0.63
C GLN A 152 0.68 1.26 2.03
N GLY A 153 1.27 0.07 2.23
CA GLY A 153 1.81 -0.29 3.54
C GLY A 153 2.86 0.71 4.05
N LEU A 154 3.74 1.19 3.17
CA LEU A 154 4.73 2.21 3.56
C LEU A 154 4.08 3.55 3.96
N LEU A 155 3.05 4.00 3.26
CA LEU A 155 2.35 5.24 3.64
C LEU A 155 1.55 5.06 4.94
N ASP A 156 1.04 3.87 5.20
CA ASP A 156 0.36 3.55 6.45
C ASP A 156 1.38 3.57 7.61
N MET A 157 2.56 2.99 7.42
CA MET A 157 3.65 3.09 8.40
C MET A 157 4.13 4.53 8.60
N TYR A 158 4.24 5.32 7.53
CA TYR A 158 4.57 6.74 7.65
C TYR A 158 3.53 7.48 8.50
N THR A 159 2.25 7.24 8.24
CA THR A 159 1.14 7.84 8.98
C THR A 159 1.19 7.47 10.47
N ILE A 160 1.37 6.18 10.78
CA ILE A 160 1.52 5.71 12.17
C ILE A 160 2.70 6.42 12.84
N ARG A 161 3.87 6.45 12.21
CA ARG A 161 5.06 7.10 12.78
C ARG A 161 4.87 8.60 12.98
N HIS A 162 4.16 9.28 12.09
CA HIS A 162 3.86 10.70 12.21
C HIS A 162 3.06 11.03 13.47
N TYR A 163 2.04 10.24 13.78
CA TYR A 163 1.14 10.47 14.93
C TYR A 163 1.62 9.80 16.22
N LYS A 164 2.28 8.65 16.13
CA LYS A 164 2.69 7.84 17.28
C LYS A 164 4.19 7.86 17.55
N LYS A 165 4.98 8.50 16.69
CA LYS A 165 6.44 8.72 16.77
C LYS A 165 7.29 7.46 16.53
N ASP A 166 7.04 6.35 17.23
CA ASP A 166 7.74 5.08 17.06
C ASP A 166 6.78 3.88 17.02
N PHE A 167 7.31 2.68 16.86
CA PHE A 167 6.56 1.44 16.74
C PHE A 167 6.67 0.53 17.97
N SER A 168 7.53 0.87 18.94
CA SER A 168 7.99 -0.05 19.98
C SER A 168 6.93 -0.39 21.04
N ASN A 169 5.90 0.44 21.21
CA ASN A 169 4.90 0.31 22.26
C ASN A 169 3.47 0.34 21.71
N LEU A 170 3.27 -0.04 20.45
CA LEU A 170 1.97 0.04 19.80
C LEU A 170 1.23 -1.29 19.77
N THR A 171 -0.06 -1.21 19.92
CA THR A 171 -1.02 -2.24 19.53
C THR A 171 -1.79 -1.75 18.31
N VAL A 172 -1.65 -2.46 17.19
CA VAL A 172 -2.27 -2.09 15.92
C VAL A 172 -3.35 -3.10 15.55
N ALA A 173 -4.59 -2.63 15.40
CA ALA A 173 -5.73 -3.44 15.01
C ALA A 173 -6.08 -3.22 13.53
N ILE A 174 -6.06 -4.28 12.73
CA ILE A 174 -6.49 -4.29 11.33
C ILE A 174 -7.85 -4.99 11.27
N VAL A 175 -8.88 -4.27 10.84
CA VAL A 175 -10.28 -4.72 10.95
C VAL A 175 -10.93 -4.86 9.59
N GLY A 176 -11.56 -5.98 9.30
CA GLY A 176 -12.41 -6.16 8.13
C GLY A 176 -12.04 -7.36 7.26
N ASP A 177 -12.01 -7.16 5.95
CA ASP A 177 -11.70 -8.21 4.97
C ASP A 177 -10.19 -8.42 4.84
N ILE A 178 -9.63 -9.20 5.76
CA ILE A 178 -8.19 -9.52 5.77
C ILE A 178 -7.83 -10.47 4.60
N LEU A 179 -8.72 -11.43 4.31
CA LEU A 179 -8.49 -12.50 3.32
C LEU A 179 -8.22 -11.96 1.91
N HIS A 180 -8.96 -10.93 1.48
CA HIS A 180 -8.86 -10.37 0.13
C HIS A 180 -8.03 -9.08 0.07
N SER A 181 -7.53 -8.59 1.23
CA SER A 181 -6.83 -7.33 1.30
C SER A 181 -5.33 -7.46 1.10
N ARG A 182 -4.84 -7.03 -0.07
CA ARG A 182 -3.40 -6.83 -0.31
C ARG A 182 -2.78 -5.76 0.60
N VAL A 183 -3.61 -4.83 1.11
CA VAL A 183 -3.16 -3.80 2.05
C VAL A 183 -2.89 -4.43 3.40
N ALA A 184 -3.83 -5.20 3.96
CA ALA A 184 -3.61 -5.92 5.22
C ALA A 184 -2.33 -6.75 5.21
N ARG A 185 -2.07 -7.50 4.12
CA ARG A 185 -0.85 -8.29 3.97
C ARG A 185 0.41 -7.41 4.00
N SER A 186 0.42 -6.31 3.25
CA SER A 186 1.55 -5.37 3.23
C SER A 186 1.76 -4.69 4.58
N ASP A 187 0.69 -4.32 5.28
CA ASP A 187 0.74 -3.70 6.60
C ASP A 187 1.28 -4.68 7.65
N ILE A 188 0.82 -5.93 7.64
CA ILE A 188 1.30 -6.97 8.57
C ILE A 188 2.82 -7.14 8.40
N HIS A 189 3.32 -7.31 7.19
CA HIS A 189 4.77 -7.43 6.95
C HIS A 189 5.54 -6.18 7.39
N ALA A 190 5.00 -4.98 7.15
CA ALA A 190 5.63 -3.73 7.56
C ALA A 190 5.68 -3.58 9.10
N LEU A 191 4.55 -3.80 9.76
CA LEU A 191 4.41 -3.67 11.22
C LEU A 191 5.32 -4.66 11.96
N THR A 192 5.34 -5.92 11.53
CA THR A 192 6.18 -6.96 12.14
C THR A 192 7.67 -6.69 11.90
N THR A 193 8.06 -6.27 10.68
CA THR A 193 9.45 -5.89 10.36
C THR A 193 9.91 -4.66 11.16
N LEU A 194 9.02 -3.68 11.40
CA LEU A 194 9.31 -2.49 12.21
C LEU A 194 9.28 -2.77 13.72
N GLY A 195 8.85 -3.96 14.14
CA GLY A 195 8.89 -4.41 15.52
C GLY A 195 7.72 -3.93 16.37
N VAL A 196 6.53 -3.78 15.78
CA VAL A 196 5.30 -3.54 16.54
C VAL A 196 5.03 -4.74 17.45
N PRO A 197 4.89 -4.53 18.78
CA PRO A 197 4.74 -5.62 19.72
C PRO A 197 3.47 -6.45 19.55
N GLU A 198 2.37 -5.81 19.16
CA GLU A 198 1.09 -6.48 18.99
C GLU A 198 0.36 -6.01 17.73
N VAL A 199 0.23 -6.90 16.76
CA VAL A 199 -0.59 -6.72 15.56
C VAL A 199 -1.80 -7.64 15.66
N ARG A 200 -3.00 -7.07 15.52
CA ARG A 200 -4.28 -7.77 15.62
C ARG A 200 -4.99 -7.78 14.27
N ALA A 201 -5.52 -8.94 13.87
CA ALA A 201 -6.44 -9.08 12.75
C ALA A 201 -7.84 -9.38 13.31
N ILE A 202 -8.80 -8.54 12.96
CA ILE A 202 -10.16 -8.59 13.50
C ILE A 202 -11.15 -8.72 12.34
N GLY A 203 -12.01 -9.74 12.39
CA GLY A 203 -13.03 -9.93 11.36
C GLY A 203 -13.80 -11.23 11.53
N PRO A 204 -14.83 -11.45 10.68
CA PRO A 204 -15.53 -12.73 10.67
C PRO A 204 -14.59 -13.85 10.23
N ARG A 205 -14.79 -15.04 10.76
CA ARG A 205 -13.93 -16.20 10.50
C ARG A 205 -13.75 -16.52 9.00
N THR A 206 -14.77 -16.23 8.21
CA THR A 206 -14.78 -16.39 6.76
C THR A 206 -13.85 -15.41 6.01
N LEU A 207 -13.48 -14.29 6.63
CA LEU A 207 -12.60 -13.26 6.07
C LEU A 207 -11.22 -13.20 6.75
N LEU A 208 -10.91 -14.15 7.63
CA LEU A 208 -9.60 -14.31 8.28
C LEU A 208 -8.88 -15.51 7.64
N PRO A 209 -7.78 -15.28 6.91
CA PRO A 209 -6.99 -16.39 6.35
C PRO A 209 -6.31 -17.20 7.43
N GLY A 210 -6.14 -18.52 7.21
CA GLY A 210 -5.31 -19.35 8.07
C GLY A 210 -3.83 -18.90 8.02
N GLY A 211 -3.11 -19.14 9.13
CA GLY A 211 -1.68 -18.86 9.20
C GLY A 211 -1.27 -17.44 9.59
N LEU A 212 -2.22 -16.58 9.95
CA LEU A 212 -1.91 -15.22 10.44
C LEU A 212 -1.03 -15.24 11.69
N GLU A 213 -1.23 -16.20 12.58
CA GLU A 213 -0.43 -16.35 13.80
C GLU A 213 1.04 -16.63 13.49
N GLN A 214 1.32 -17.32 12.38
CA GLN A 214 2.69 -17.58 11.91
C GLN A 214 3.39 -16.32 11.41
N MET A 215 2.60 -15.29 11.06
CA MET A 215 3.10 -13.96 10.69
C MET A 215 3.24 -13.03 11.91
N GLY A 216 3.05 -13.53 13.14
CA GLY A 216 3.11 -12.74 14.36
C GLY A 216 1.84 -11.92 14.65
N VAL A 217 0.69 -12.32 14.12
CA VAL A 217 -0.59 -11.61 14.26
C VAL A 217 -1.50 -12.36 15.23
N ARG A 218 -2.12 -11.64 16.17
CA ARG A 218 -3.22 -12.19 17.00
C ARG A 218 -4.55 -12.04 16.28
N VAL A 219 -5.33 -13.11 16.26
CA VAL A 219 -6.60 -13.17 15.53
C VAL A 219 -7.77 -13.01 16.50
N PHE A 220 -8.72 -12.14 16.15
CA PHE A 220 -9.94 -11.89 16.92
C PHE A 220 -11.17 -11.99 16.01
N THR A 221 -12.18 -12.72 16.49
CA THR A 221 -13.50 -12.79 15.87
C THR A 221 -14.54 -11.90 16.58
N ASP A 222 -14.22 -11.44 17.78
CA ASP A 222 -14.98 -10.41 18.50
C ASP A 222 -14.28 -9.06 18.34
N MET A 223 -15.00 -8.08 17.76
CA MET A 223 -14.44 -6.76 17.49
C MET A 223 -14.18 -5.96 18.77
N ASN A 224 -15.06 -6.07 19.75
CA ASN A 224 -14.93 -5.33 21.00
C ASN A 224 -13.69 -5.80 21.80
N GLU A 225 -13.46 -7.11 21.81
CA GLU A 225 -12.26 -7.68 22.44
C GLU A 225 -10.99 -7.26 21.67
N GLY A 226 -11.03 -7.36 20.34
CA GLY A 226 -9.90 -7.04 19.49
C GLY A 226 -9.49 -5.57 19.49
N LEU A 227 -10.43 -4.64 19.69
CA LEU A 227 -10.15 -3.19 19.74
C LEU A 227 -9.63 -2.71 21.10
N ARG A 228 -9.82 -3.48 22.17
CA ARG A 228 -9.54 -3.02 23.53
C ARG A 228 -8.07 -2.59 23.70
N GLY A 229 -7.87 -1.31 24.03
CA GLY A 229 -6.55 -0.73 24.24
C GLY A 229 -5.68 -0.58 22.99
N ALA A 230 -6.24 -0.63 21.78
CA ALA A 230 -5.51 -0.39 20.54
C ALA A 230 -5.05 1.06 20.43
N ASP A 231 -3.83 1.27 19.91
CA ASP A 231 -3.25 2.58 19.59
C ASP A 231 -3.60 3.05 18.18
N VAL A 232 -3.77 2.09 17.27
CA VAL A 232 -4.04 2.33 15.85
C VAL A 232 -5.11 1.35 15.38
N ILE A 233 -6.10 1.86 14.68
CA ILE A 233 -7.15 1.07 14.04
C ILE A 233 -7.09 1.31 12.53
N ILE A 234 -6.83 0.27 11.75
CA ILE A 234 -6.86 0.31 10.30
C ILE A 234 -8.12 -0.41 9.84
N MET A 235 -9.11 0.36 9.36
CA MET A 235 -10.34 -0.21 8.83
C MET A 235 -10.15 -0.58 7.36
N LEU A 236 -10.59 -1.77 6.99
CA LEU A 236 -10.52 -2.28 5.63
C LEU A 236 -11.91 -2.33 4.99
N ARG A 237 -11.97 -1.90 3.73
CA ARG A 237 -13.17 -2.03 2.91
C ARG A 237 -13.49 -3.51 2.63
N LEU A 238 -14.76 -3.88 2.60
CA LEU A 238 -15.19 -5.17 2.04
C LEU A 238 -14.87 -5.23 0.55
N GLN A 239 -14.16 -6.27 0.12
CA GLN A 239 -13.73 -6.45 -1.28
C GLN A 239 -14.76 -7.28 -2.06
N ASN A 240 -16.01 -6.80 -2.13
CA ASN A 240 -17.11 -7.53 -2.76
C ASN A 240 -16.78 -8.00 -4.18
N GLU A 241 -16.01 -7.20 -4.93
CA GLU A 241 -15.55 -7.52 -6.27
C GLU A 241 -14.53 -8.68 -6.34
N ARG A 242 -13.99 -9.11 -5.20
CA ARG A 242 -13.03 -10.22 -5.08
C ARG A 242 -13.59 -11.42 -4.33
N MET A 243 -14.78 -11.29 -3.78
CA MET A 243 -15.46 -12.39 -3.09
C MET A 243 -16.12 -13.30 -4.10
N SER A 244 -15.84 -14.60 -4.00
CA SER A 244 -16.57 -15.65 -4.69
C SER A 244 -17.37 -16.45 -3.65
N GLY A 245 -18.69 -16.49 -3.78
CA GLY A 245 -19.58 -17.18 -2.85
C GLY A 245 -20.11 -16.31 -1.70
N ALA A 246 -20.92 -16.92 -0.84
CA ALA A 246 -21.58 -16.26 0.29
C ALA A 246 -20.66 -16.20 1.51
N LEU A 247 -19.67 -15.32 1.51
CA LEU A 247 -18.74 -15.16 2.64
C LEU A 247 -19.30 -14.26 3.76
N LEU A 248 -20.31 -13.45 3.43
CA LEU A 248 -21.00 -12.55 4.35
C LEU A 248 -22.50 -12.57 4.09
N PRO A 249 -23.35 -12.49 5.14
CA PRO A 249 -24.79 -12.47 4.98
C PRO A 249 -25.28 -11.15 4.34
N SER A 250 -24.80 -10.00 4.78
CA SER A 250 -25.09 -8.68 4.21
C SER A 250 -24.12 -7.60 4.71
N ALA A 251 -24.10 -6.43 4.03
CA ALA A 251 -23.35 -5.26 4.49
C ALA A 251 -23.87 -4.73 5.85
N GLN A 252 -25.19 -4.79 6.07
CA GLN A 252 -25.81 -4.38 7.34
C GLN A 252 -25.38 -5.28 8.50
N GLU A 253 -25.38 -6.60 8.29
CA GLU A 253 -24.91 -7.55 9.31
C GLU A 253 -23.42 -7.40 9.60
N PHE A 254 -22.63 -7.12 8.55
CA PHE A 254 -21.21 -6.78 8.74
C PHE A 254 -21.05 -5.50 9.58
N PHE A 255 -21.78 -4.41 9.28
CA PHE A 255 -21.72 -3.18 10.04
C PHE A 255 -22.11 -3.40 11.50
N LYS A 256 -23.19 -4.14 11.75
CA LYS A 256 -23.66 -4.47 13.09
C LYS A 256 -22.59 -5.20 13.91
N SER A 257 -21.81 -6.08 13.30
CA SER A 257 -20.81 -6.91 13.98
C SER A 257 -19.40 -6.30 13.97
N TYR A 258 -18.99 -5.66 12.87
CA TYR A 258 -17.61 -5.21 12.60
C TYR A 258 -17.49 -3.75 12.13
N GLY A 259 -18.59 -2.99 12.07
CA GLY A 259 -18.54 -1.56 11.77
C GLY A 259 -17.92 -0.79 12.94
N LEU A 260 -16.99 0.12 12.64
CA LEU A 260 -16.39 0.97 13.67
C LEU A 260 -17.35 2.13 13.98
N THR A 261 -18.02 2.04 15.12
CA THR A 261 -18.92 3.07 15.68
C THR A 261 -18.19 3.87 16.77
N PRO A 262 -18.73 5.02 17.21
CA PRO A 262 -18.15 5.78 18.33
C PRO A 262 -18.00 4.95 19.61
N GLU A 263 -18.97 4.10 19.93
CA GLU A 263 -18.94 3.24 21.12
C GLU A 263 -17.80 2.20 21.04
N ARG A 264 -17.55 1.66 19.85
CA ARG A 264 -16.45 0.72 19.65
C ARG A 264 -15.09 1.42 19.63
N LEU A 265 -15.03 2.61 19.04
CA LEU A 265 -13.81 3.42 19.09
C LEU A 265 -13.41 3.77 20.53
N ALA A 266 -14.37 3.99 21.41
CA ALA A 266 -14.13 4.25 22.84
C ALA A 266 -13.48 3.07 23.60
N LEU A 267 -13.46 1.85 23.03
CA LEU A 267 -12.74 0.69 23.59
C LEU A 267 -11.22 0.75 23.34
N ALA A 268 -10.81 1.48 22.33
CA ALA A 268 -9.39 1.76 22.04
C ALA A 268 -8.85 2.82 23.02
N LYS A 269 -7.55 3.13 22.91
CA LYS A 269 -6.98 4.23 23.70
C LYS A 269 -7.59 5.58 23.32
N PRO A 270 -7.69 6.54 24.26
CA PRO A 270 -8.27 7.85 23.97
C PRO A 270 -7.55 8.63 22.86
N ASP A 271 -6.25 8.37 22.68
CA ASP A 271 -5.41 8.95 21.64
C ASP A 271 -5.25 8.04 20.41
N ALA A 272 -6.06 6.97 20.31
CA ALA A 272 -6.01 6.08 19.15
C ALA A 272 -6.29 6.82 17.86
N ILE A 273 -5.59 6.45 16.78
CA ILE A 273 -5.84 6.98 15.44
C ILE A 273 -6.60 5.97 14.60
N VAL A 274 -7.52 6.49 13.77
CA VAL A 274 -8.31 5.70 12.82
C VAL A 274 -7.82 5.96 11.40
N MET A 275 -7.44 4.90 10.72
CA MET A 275 -6.91 4.88 9.37
C MET A 275 -7.81 4.07 8.43
N HIS A 276 -7.76 4.38 7.14
CA HIS A 276 -8.45 3.65 6.10
C HIS A 276 -7.74 3.81 4.75
N PRO A 277 -7.37 2.73 4.04
CA PRO A 277 -6.67 2.84 2.75
C PRO A 277 -7.57 3.40 1.63
N GLY A 278 -8.88 3.45 1.87
CA GLY A 278 -9.91 3.95 0.96
C GLY A 278 -10.12 3.09 -0.32
N PRO A 279 -11.22 3.31 -1.04
CA PRO A 279 -12.36 4.15 -0.66
C PRO A 279 -13.08 3.57 0.55
N MET A 280 -13.61 4.40 1.44
CA MET A 280 -14.45 3.90 2.54
C MET A 280 -15.91 3.83 2.14
N ASN A 281 -16.62 2.83 2.67
CA ASN A 281 -18.06 2.68 2.55
C ASN A 281 -18.69 3.03 3.90
N ARG A 282 -19.17 4.26 4.04
CA ARG A 282 -19.84 4.74 5.25
C ARG A 282 -21.09 3.91 5.54
N GLY A 283 -21.26 3.50 6.79
CA GLY A 283 -22.35 2.60 7.19
C GLY A 283 -22.14 1.13 6.80
N VAL A 284 -20.93 0.74 6.38
CA VAL A 284 -20.53 -0.65 6.12
C VAL A 284 -19.38 -1.07 7.01
N GLU A 285 -18.18 -0.48 6.86
CA GLU A 285 -17.05 -0.78 7.75
C GLU A 285 -16.80 0.34 8.77
N ILE A 286 -17.27 1.56 8.51
CA ILE A 286 -17.03 2.71 9.39
C ILE A 286 -18.25 3.62 9.46
N ASP A 287 -18.58 4.10 10.66
CA ASP A 287 -19.60 5.12 10.87
C ASP A 287 -19.08 6.50 10.41
N SER A 288 -19.99 7.34 9.89
CA SER A 288 -19.64 8.69 9.46
C SER A 288 -19.12 9.56 10.60
N ALA A 289 -19.66 9.41 11.82
CA ALA A 289 -19.19 10.16 12.96
C ALA A 289 -17.74 9.81 13.34
N VAL A 290 -17.33 8.56 13.12
CA VAL A 290 -15.93 8.14 13.33
C VAL A 290 -15.05 8.62 12.19
N ALA A 291 -15.50 8.47 10.93
CA ALA A 291 -14.72 8.85 9.75
C ALA A 291 -14.42 10.36 9.69
N ASP A 292 -15.32 11.18 10.23
CA ASP A 292 -15.19 12.65 10.30
C ASP A 292 -14.75 13.14 11.70
N GLY A 293 -14.50 12.20 12.63
CA GLY A 293 -14.09 12.50 14.00
C GLY A 293 -12.62 12.90 14.14
N ALA A 294 -12.26 13.46 15.29
CA ALA A 294 -10.91 14.00 15.57
C ALA A 294 -9.80 12.93 15.55
N GLN A 295 -10.13 11.65 15.77
CA GLN A 295 -9.18 10.55 15.74
C GLN A 295 -8.95 10.00 14.31
N ALA A 296 -9.77 10.41 13.32
CA ALA A 296 -9.61 9.98 11.93
C ALA A 296 -8.48 10.74 11.23
N VAL A 297 -7.46 10.01 10.80
CA VAL A 297 -6.30 10.54 10.07
C VAL A 297 -6.32 10.13 8.58
N ILE A 298 -7.50 9.84 8.04
CA ILE A 298 -7.70 9.27 6.70
C ILE A 298 -7.28 10.25 5.60
N LEU A 299 -7.61 11.53 5.71
CA LEU A 299 -7.20 12.54 4.72
C LEU A 299 -5.71 12.88 4.80
N PRO A 300 -5.10 13.09 5.98
CA PRO A 300 -3.65 13.18 6.10
C PRO A 300 -2.91 11.97 5.51
N GLN A 301 -3.41 10.75 5.73
CA GLN A 301 -2.88 9.52 5.14
C GLN A 301 -2.80 9.60 3.59
N VAL A 302 -3.82 10.15 2.92
CA VAL A 302 -3.79 10.36 1.46
C VAL A 302 -2.67 11.34 1.07
N THR A 303 -2.51 12.43 1.82
CA THR A 303 -1.46 13.44 1.57
C THR A 303 -0.06 12.85 1.73
N PHE A 304 0.19 12.10 2.80
CA PHE A 304 1.46 11.41 3.04
C PHE A 304 1.80 10.39 1.94
N GLY A 305 0.77 9.81 1.32
CA GLY A 305 0.95 8.87 0.21
C GLY A 305 1.71 9.47 -0.98
N ILE A 306 1.61 10.76 -1.24
CA ILE A 306 2.39 11.42 -2.30
C ILE A 306 3.87 11.47 -1.90
N ALA A 307 4.17 11.89 -0.67
CA ALA A 307 5.54 12.00 -0.16
C ALA A 307 6.25 10.64 -0.13
N VAL A 308 5.56 9.59 0.31
CA VAL A 308 6.11 8.21 0.33
C VAL A 308 6.39 7.71 -1.08
N ARG A 309 5.52 7.97 -2.06
CA ARG A 309 5.76 7.61 -3.45
C ARG A 309 6.93 8.39 -4.05
N MET A 310 7.06 9.68 -3.73
CA MET A 310 8.23 10.47 -4.11
C MET A 310 9.51 9.86 -3.52
N ALA A 311 9.50 9.46 -2.24
CA ALA A 311 10.66 8.84 -1.59
C ALA A 311 11.07 7.53 -2.30
N VAL A 312 10.13 6.63 -2.53
CA VAL A 312 10.39 5.36 -3.23
C VAL A 312 10.98 5.62 -4.62
N MET A 313 10.36 6.49 -5.39
CA MET A 313 10.79 6.77 -6.77
C MET A 313 12.16 7.46 -6.82
N SER A 314 12.43 8.40 -5.92
CA SER A 314 13.73 9.08 -5.85
C SER A 314 14.86 8.15 -5.41
N ILE A 315 14.62 7.23 -4.47
CA ILE A 315 15.60 6.23 -4.03
C ILE A 315 15.96 5.27 -5.19
N LEU A 316 14.96 4.83 -5.95
CA LEU A 316 15.18 3.96 -7.11
C LEU A 316 15.90 4.68 -8.25
N ALA A 317 15.54 5.93 -8.54
CA ALA A 317 16.10 6.71 -9.65
C ALA A 317 17.50 7.31 -9.37
N GLY A 318 17.90 7.40 -8.11
CA GLY A 318 19.19 7.94 -7.69
C GLY A 318 20.37 7.00 -7.90
N LYS A 319 20.19 5.91 -8.65
CA LYS A 319 21.19 4.85 -8.91
C LYS A 319 21.66 4.83 -10.34
#